data_6b02e89c89fa75523d214386de5245ff
#
_entry.id   6b02e89c89fa75523d214386de5245ff
#
_cell.length_a   1.000
_cell.length_b   1.000
_cell.length_c   1.000
_cell.angle_alpha   90.00
_cell.angle_beta   90.00
_cell.angle_gamma   90.00
#
_symmetry.space_group_name_H-M   'P 1'
#
loop_
_entity.id
_entity.type
_entity.pdbx_description
1 polymer ?
#
loop_
_entity_poly.entity_id
_entity_poly.type
_entity_poly.pdbx_seq_one_letter_code
_entity_poly.pdbx_strand_id
1 'polypeptide(L)'
;SVSGSGTGVAYYTSEHFPKKYRDHYFIADWTNNCIFLYNPKWVGALQVPAETKRKIVDGGATQGGDLGYKGSKGRSLFRPTDIEIGPDGALYIAGWGSVYGTEYVPKEKWTPEENAKYQGRVFRLTHKDSPLISRKGWDKVKRKKDIKTWSFKELIEDLGSNVHVWRVHSQDELVRRGKAVRDQLIAAILSGKLNETQATWAIWAVGHIDKKNNNNEEQWNIEKFADNQWSLNGKANNTYKLNIRIQATRILGETEISAATPKLIKLLSDEEPRIRLAAIGSLDRIGWGNNSDTILDAIAYETDR
;
A
#
# COMPACT_ATOMS: atom_id res chain seq x y z
N SER A 1 -5.41 -8.97 20.49
CA SER A 1 -6.64 -8.40 19.93
C SER A 1 -6.65 -6.90 20.16
N VAL A 2 -7.00 -6.15 19.17
CA VAL A 2 -7.32 -4.74 19.31
C VAL A 2 -8.75 -4.69 19.78
N SER A 3 -8.98 -4.35 21.03
CA SER A 3 -10.33 -4.06 21.52
C SER A 3 -10.69 -2.63 21.09
N GLY A 4 -10.96 -2.44 19.80
CA GLY A 4 -11.23 -1.13 19.23
C GLY A 4 -11.68 -1.20 17.78
N SER A 5 -12.02 -0.08 17.21
CA SER A 5 -12.39 0.04 15.81
C SER A 5 -11.19 0.54 15.01
N GLY A 6 -10.47 -0.37 14.35
CA GLY A 6 -9.50 -0.02 13.33
C GLY A 6 -10.19 0.65 12.15
N THR A 7 -9.69 1.82 11.72
CA THR A 7 -10.31 2.62 10.66
C THR A 7 -9.35 2.83 9.50
N GLY A 8 -8.30 3.62 9.65
CA GLY A 8 -7.31 3.87 8.60
C GLY A 8 -6.01 3.12 8.84
N VAL A 9 -5.31 2.73 7.76
CA VAL A 9 -4.02 2.04 7.82
C VAL A 9 -3.08 2.64 6.79
N ALA A 10 -1.87 3.02 7.21
CA ALA A 10 -0.80 3.42 6.32
C ALA A 10 0.47 2.59 6.55
N TYR A 11 1.02 2.01 5.49
CA TYR A 11 2.35 1.41 5.51
C TYR A 11 3.39 2.49 5.22
N TYR A 12 4.20 2.81 6.22
CA TYR A 12 5.04 3.99 6.17
C TYR A 12 6.40 3.72 5.54
N THR A 13 6.64 4.27 4.37
CA THR A 13 7.90 4.15 3.62
C THR A 13 8.68 5.46 3.50
N SER A 14 8.11 6.59 3.96
CA SER A 14 8.72 7.90 3.79
C SER A 14 9.90 8.14 4.74
N GLU A 15 10.72 9.14 4.41
CA GLU A 15 11.91 9.53 5.20
C GLU A 15 11.64 10.60 6.25
N HIS A 16 10.41 11.11 6.35
CA HIS A 16 10.09 12.16 7.32
C HIS A 16 10.26 11.66 8.76
N PHE A 17 9.82 10.44 9.07
CA PHE A 17 10.11 9.83 10.36
C PHE A 17 11.46 9.10 10.38
N PRO A 18 12.13 9.03 11.54
CA PRO A 18 13.34 8.23 11.73
C PRO A 18 13.18 6.78 11.27
N LYS A 19 14.29 6.14 10.91
CA LYS A 19 14.33 4.76 10.37
C LYS A 19 13.54 3.75 11.21
N LYS A 20 13.50 3.90 12.53
CA LYS A 20 12.76 3.02 13.45
C LYS A 20 11.23 3.03 13.27
N TYR A 21 10.69 3.91 12.46
CA TYR A 21 9.26 3.98 12.13
C TYR A 21 8.98 3.61 10.67
N ARG A 22 10.02 3.42 9.86
CA ARG A 22 9.85 3.03 8.45
C ARG A 22 9.54 1.56 8.36
N ASP A 23 8.89 1.18 7.28
CA ASP A 23 8.46 -0.19 7.01
C ASP A 23 7.53 -0.77 8.09
N HIS A 24 6.77 0.11 8.74
CA HIS A 24 5.78 -0.22 9.76
C HIS A 24 4.39 0.21 9.34
N TYR A 25 3.39 -0.47 9.87
CA TYR A 25 1.99 -0.05 9.75
C TYR A 25 1.61 0.91 10.86
N PHE A 26 1.03 2.03 10.47
CA PHE A 26 0.33 2.95 11.35
C PHE A 26 -1.16 2.67 11.24
N ILE A 27 -1.79 2.32 12.34
CA ILE A 27 -3.20 1.89 12.37
C ILE A 27 -3.97 2.84 13.26
N ALA A 28 -4.93 3.53 12.67
CA ALA A 28 -5.87 4.36 13.39
C ALA A 28 -6.87 3.51 14.16
N ASP A 29 -7.12 3.88 15.40
CA ASP A 29 -8.14 3.27 16.24
C ASP A 29 -9.10 4.36 16.74
N TRP A 30 -10.29 4.35 16.16
CA TRP A 30 -11.32 5.34 16.44
C TRP A 30 -11.84 5.25 17.88
N THR A 31 -12.07 4.04 18.39
CA THR A 31 -12.60 3.81 19.73
C THR A 31 -11.62 4.20 20.82
N ASN A 32 -10.34 3.87 20.61
CA ASN A 32 -9.28 4.15 21.59
C ASN A 32 -8.64 5.53 21.39
N ASN A 33 -9.11 6.35 20.45
CA ASN A 33 -8.58 7.69 20.16
C ASN A 33 -7.06 7.71 19.97
N CYS A 34 -6.52 6.74 19.23
CA CYS A 34 -5.07 6.59 19.14
C CYS A 34 -4.60 6.08 17.79
N ILE A 35 -3.29 6.09 17.61
CA ILE A 35 -2.62 5.41 16.51
C ILE A 35 -1.66 4.39 17.08
N PHE A 36 -1.79 3.16 16.60
CA PHE A 36 -0.85 2.08 16.89
C PHE A 36 0.18 1.96 15.79
N LEU A 37 1.38 1.57 16.19
CA LEU A 37 2.47 1.16 15.31
C LEU A 37 2.63 -0.36 15.40
N TYR A 38 2.69 -0.99 14.23
CA TYR A 38 3.03 -2.40 14.08
C TYR A 38 4.29 -2.56 13.26
N ASN A 39 5.23 -3.34 13.80
CA ASN A 39 6.39 -3.81 13.07
C ASN A 39 6.05 -5.18 12.44
N PRO A 40 5.93 -5.29 11.12
CA PRO A 40 5.60 -6.56 10.48
C PRO A 40 6.82 -7.45 10.32
N LYS A 41 6.62 -8.75 10.43
CA LYS A 41 7.57 -9.77 9.95
C LYS A 41 6.85 -10.81 9.11
N TRP A 42 7.55 -11.37 8.15
CA TRP A 42 7.04 -12.46 7.36
C TRP A 42 7.15 -13.78 8.13
N VAL A 43 6.10 -14.57 8.11
CA VAL A 43 6.05 -15.96 8.53
C VAL A 43 5.34 -16.70 7.41
N GLY A 44 6.10 -17.43 6.60
CA GLY A 44 5.60 -17.99 5.35
C GLY A 44 5.02 -16.91 4.43
N ALA A 45 3.79 -17.08 4.00
CA ALA A 45 3.07 -16.13 3.15
C ALA A 45 2.43 -14.96 3.92
N LEU A 46 2.39 -15.00 5.24
CA LEU A 46 1.69 -14.02 6.08
C LEU A 46 2.64 -13.00 6.71
N GLN A 47 2.13 -11.78 6.87
CA GLN A 47 2.75 -10.79 7.73
C GLN A 47 2.10 -10.85 9.11
N VAL A 48 2.94 -11.04 10.13
CA VAL A 48 2.51 -11.04 11.54
C VAL A 48 3.25 -9.94 12.30
N PRO A 49 2.72 -9.44 13.43
CA PRO A 49 3.45 -8.52 14.27
C PRO A 49 4.76 -9.14 14.78
N ALA A 50 5.88 -8.44 14.60
CA ALA A 50 7.18 -8.86 15.15
C ALA A 50 7.24 -8.65 16.67
N GLU A 51 6.49 -7.67 17.17
CA GLU A 51 6.42 -7.28 18.56
C GLU A 51 5.01 -6.81 18.93
N THR A 52 4.78 -6.59 20.23
CA THR A 52 3.52 -6.03 20.71
C THR A 52 3.28 -4.66 20.08
N LYS A 53 2.04 -4.41 19.65
CA LYS A 53 1.63 -3.09 19.15
C LYS A 53 2.02 -1.99 20.14
N ARG A 54 2.54 -0.90 19.61
CA ARG A 54 2.92 0.27 20.40
C ARG A 54 2.00 1.45 20.06
N LYS A 55 1.36 2.01 21.06
CA LYS A 55 0.63 3.27 20.90
C LYS A 55 1.64 4.41 20.72
N ILE A 56 1.56 5.13 19.62
CA ILE A 56 2.49 6.23 19.27
C ILE A 56 1.82 7.60 19.29
N VAL A 57 0.52 7.64 19.08
CA VAL A 57 -0.31 8.83 19.27
C VAL A 57 -1.43 8.45 20.24
N ASP A 58 -1.57 9.25 21.28
CA ASP A 58 -2.63 9.10 22.26
C ASP A 58 -3.42 10.41 22.32
N GLY A 59 -4.65 10.35 21.86
CA GLY A 59 -5.57 11.49 21.88
C GLY A 59 -6.20 11.75 23.24
N GLY A 60 -5.75 11.05 24.26
CA GLY A 60 -6.34 11.04 25.59
C GLY A 60 -7.40 9.96 25.69
N ALA A 61 -7.10 8.90 26.42
CA ALA A 61 -8.07 7.87 26.73
C ALA A 61 -9.11 8.48 27.69
N THR A 62 -10.37 8.36 27.32
CA THR A 62 -11.43 8.45 28.29
C THR A 62 -11.31 7.24 29.20
N GLN A 63 -11.02 7.46 30.48
CA GLN A 63 -10.95 6.37 31.45
C GLN A 63 -12.31 5.65 31.49
N GLY A 64 -12.27 4.32 31.44
CA GLY A 64 -13.45 3.51 31.65
C GLY A 64 -14.19 3.04 30.40
N GLY A 65 -13.57 3.05 29.22
CA GLY A 65 -14.23 2.60 28.01
C GLY A 65 -15.39 3.49 27.59
N ASP A 66 -15.39 4.70 28.07
CA ASP A 66 -16.43 5.69 27.85
C ASP A 66 -16.34 6.22 26.41
N LEU A 67 -17.25 5.78 25.61
CA LEU A 67 -17.44 6.21 24.21
C LEU A 67 -17.89 7.69 24.09
N GLY A 68 -17.63 8.50 25.10
CA GLY A 68 -18.06 9.90 25.15
C GLY A 68 -19.43 10.10 25.75
N TYR A 69 -19.90 9.15 26.55
CA TYR A 69 -21.17 9.25 27.26
C TYR A 69 -21.14 10.31 28.37
N LYS A 70 -22.35 10.73 28.72
CA LYS A 70 -22.63 11.75 29.74
C LYS A 70 -21.80 11.55 31.02
N GLY A 71 -20.93 12.51 31.32
CA GLY A 71 -20.10 12.47 32.53
C GLY A 71 -18.60 12.30 32.34
N SER A 72 -18.12 11.98 31.13
CA SER A 72 -16.69 11.92 30.87
C SER A 72 -16.07 13.31 30.88
N LYS A 73 -15.22 13.57 31.85
CA LYS A 73 -14.37 14.76 31.87
C LYS A 73 -13.26 14.56 30.83
N GLY A 74 -13.33 15.25 29.72
CA GLY A 74 -12.31 15.24 28.68
C GLY A 74 -12.65 14.39 27.47
N ARG A 75 -13.57 14.89 26.66
CA ARG A 75 -13.84 14.33 25.34
C ARG A 75 -12.63 14.50 24.45
N SER A 76 -12.01 13.38 24.04
CA SER A 76 -10.96 13.46 23.05
C SER A 76 -11.50 13.97 21.74
N LEU A 77 -10.86 14.99 21.19
CA LEU A 77 -11.14 15.50 19.84
C LEU A 77 -10.45 14.70 18.75
N PHE A 78 -9.59 13.75 19.18
CA PHE A 78 -8.83 12.90 18.27
C PHE A 78 -9.55 11.56 18.11
N ARG A 79 -10.37 11.47 17.06
CA ARG A 79 -11.03 10.24 16.63
C ARG A 79 -10.61 9.94 15.18
N PRO A 80 -9.50 9.26 15.00
CA PRO A 80 -8.94 9.04 13.67
C PRO A 80 -9.82 8.08 12.87
N THR A 81 -10.13 8.46 11.65
CA THR A 81 -10.94 7.67 10.70
C THR A 81 -10.14 7.21 9.51
N ASP A 82 -9.04 7.90 9.20
CA ASP A 82 -8.16 7.53 8.10
C ASP A 82 -6.76 8.10 8.31
N ILE A 83 -5.77 7.48 7.66
CA ILE A 83 -4.36 7.90 7.70
C ILE A 83 -3.77 7.81 6.30
N GLU A 84 -3.16 8.91 5.84
CA GLU A 84 -2.44 8.96 4.57
C GLU A 84 -1.05 9.57 4.73
N ILE A 85 -0.12 9.14 3.87
CA ILE A 85 1.22 9.72 3.79
C ILE A 85 1.17 10.90 2.83
N GLY A 86 1.33 12.10 3.36
CA GLY A 86 1.34 13.30 2.55
C GLY A 86 2.58 13.44 1.67
N PRO A 87 2.53 14.39 0.73
CA PRO A 87 3.62 14.62 -0.22
C PRO A 87 4.91 15.14 0.42
N ASP A 88 4.86 15.61 1.66
CA ASP A 88 5.98 16.00 2.50
C ASP A 88 6.49 14.87 3.39
N GLY A 89 5.91 13.68 3.27
CA GLY A 89 6.23 12.50 4.05
C GLY A 89 5.66 12.46 5.46
N ALA A 90 4.97 13.50 5.91
CA ALA A 90 4.23 13.48 7.17
C ALA A 90 2.98 12.60 7.05
N LEU A 91 2.44 12.15 8.19
CA LEU A 91 1.14 11.49 8.19
C LEU A 91 0.02 12.52 8.34
N TYR A 92 -0.96 12.42 7.47
CA TYR A 92 -2.19 13.19 7.54
C TYR A 92 -3.30 12.27 8.04
N ILE A 93 -3.99 12.71 9.07
CA ILE A 93 -4.96 11.90 9.80
C ILE A 93 -6.29 12.61 9.76
N ALA A 94 -7.27 11.98 9.14
CA ALA A 94 -8.64 12.46 9.19
C ALA A 94 -9.23 12.15 10.57
N GLY A 95 -9.76 13.16 11.23
CA GLY A 95 -10.42 13.02 12.52
C GLY A 95 -11.90 13.36 12.42
N TRP A 96 -12.75 12.48 12.93
CA TRP A 96 -14.20 12.67 12.92
C TRP A 96 -14.67 13.90 13.72
N GLY A 97 -13.91 14.28 14.76
CA GLY A 97 -14.37 15.25 15.74
C GLY A 97 -14.95 14.57 16.99
N SER A 98 -15.65 15.30 17.84
CA SER A 98 -16.03 14.78 19.17
C SER A 98 -17.50 14.39 19.32
N VAL A 99 -18.25 14.38 18.26
CA VAL A 99 -19.71 14.12 18.38
C VAL A 99 -19.98 12.62 18.42
N TYR A 100 -19.78 12.03 19.56
CA TYR A 100 -20.45 10.79 19.92
C TYR A 100 -20.84 10.88 21.39
N GLY A 101 -22.01 11.36 21.63
CA GLY A 101 -22.63 11.34 22.93
C GLY A 101 -24.10 10.96 22.77
N THR A 102 -24.65 10.38 23.79
CA THR A 102 -26.08 10.03 23.89
C THR A 102 -26.98 11.29 23.83
N GLU A 103 -26.40 12.49 23.88
CA GLU A 103 -27.10 13.72 23.65
C GLU A 103 -26.70 14.27 22.28
N TYR A 104 -27.47 13.93 21.28
CA TYR A 104 -27.49 14.64 20.02
C TYR A 104 -28.01 16.07 20.32
N VAL A 105 -27.11 17.01 20.44
CA VAL A 105 -27.48 18.43 20.46
C VAL A 105 -27.65 18.86 19.02
N PRO A 106 -28.83 19.21 18.58
CA PRO A 106 -29.05 19.70 17.23
C PRO A 106 -28.06 20.81 16.88
N LYS A 107 -27.52 20.78 15.67
CA LYS A 107 -26.50 21.74 15.22
C LYS A 107 -26.90 23.20 15.40
N GLU A 108 -28.19 23.47 15.32
CA GLU A 108 -28.80 24.79 15.50
C GLU A 108 -28.68 25.33 16.94
N LYS A 109 -28.40 24.45 17.88
CA LYS A 109 -28.21 24.81 19.31
C LYS A 109 -26.74 24.93 19.69
N TRP A 110 -25.81 24.72 18.75
CA TRP A 110 -24.39 24.83 19.04
C TRP A 110 -23.97 26.30 19.08
N THR A 111 -23.27 26.64 20.13
CA THR A 111 -22.54 27.91 20.16
C THR A 111 -21.39 27.84 19.11
N PRO A 112 -20.91 28.99 18.63
CA PRO A 112 -19.74 29.01 17.73
C PRO A 112 -18.52 28.25 18.31
N GLU A 113 -18.34 28.29 19.62
CA GLU A 113 -17.27 27.60 20.34
C GLU A 113 -17.45 26.11 20.35
N GLU A 114 -18.65 25.60 20.59
CA GLU A 114 -18.98 24.17 20.50
C GLU A 114 -18.89 23.68 19.08
N ASN A 115 -19.34 24.43 18.10
CA ASN A 115 -19.21 24.08 16.70
C ASN A 115 -17.73 23.91 16.32
N ALA A 116 -16.85 24.81 16.75
CA ALA A 116 -15.41 24.68 16.53
C ALA A 116 -14.79 23.45 17.21
N LYS A 117 -15.30 23.05 18.38
CA LYS A 117 -14.82 21.86 19.12
C LYS A 117 -15.24 20.54 18.47
N TYR A 118 -16.43 20.50 17.88
CA TYR A 118 -17.05 19.26 17.42
C TYR A 118 -16.82 18.95 15.94
N GLN A 119 -16.24 19.87 15.20
CA GLN A 119 -15.94 19.68 13.78
C GLN A 119 -14.84 18.63 13.57
N GLY A 120 -14.97 17.90 12.47
CA GLY A 120 -13.90 17.05 11.97
C GLY A 120 -12.66 17.88 11.62
N ARG A 121 -11.49 17.27 11.73
CA ARG A 121 -10.20 17.92 11.51
C ARG A 121 -9.26 17.00 10.72
N VAL A 122 -8.34 17.62 10.02
CA VAL A 122 -7.17 16.93 9.49
C VAL A 122 -5.99 17.27 10.38
N PHE A 123 -5.43 16.26 11.01
CA PHE A 123 -4.21 16.40 11.81
C PHE A 123 -3.01 16.06 10.92
N ARG A 124 -1.91 16.78 11.10
CA ARG A 124 -0.63 16.50 10.47
C ARG A 124 0.36 16.07 11.55
N LEU A 125 0.76 14.80 11.51
CA LEU A 125 1.75 14.25 12.42
C LEU A 125 3.13 14.36 11.82
N THR A 126 4.03 15.05 12.52
CA THR A 126 5.43 15.26 12.13
C THR A 126 6.37 14.79 13.23
N HIS A 127 7.61 14.49 12.86
CA HIS A 127 8.66 14.20 13.86
C HIS A 127 9.49 15.48 14.05
N LYS A 128 9.68 15.90 15.31
CA LYS A 128 10.34 17.18 15.66
C LYS A 128 11.77 17.31 15.15
N ASP A 129 12.49 16.18 15.09
CA ASP A 129 13.90 16.14 14.70
C ASP A 129 14.09 15.74 13.22
N SER A 130 13.00 15.51 12.50
CA SER A 130 13.10 15.23 11.09
C SER A 130 13.44 16.51 10.32
N PRO A 131 14.45 16.45 9.45
CA PRO A 131 14.48 17.42 8.37
C PRO A 131 13.12 17.25 7.69
N LEU A 132 12.25 18.22 7.84
CA LEU A 132 11.08 18.27 6.99
C LEU A 132 11.60 17.86 5.62
N ILE A 133 11.00 16.83 5.02
CA ILE A 133 11.10 16.62 3.59
C ILE A 133 10.44 17.88 3.06
N SER A 134 11.20 18.89 3.28
CA SER A 134 10.75 20.24 3.27
C SER A 134 10.42 20.51 1.84
N ARG A 135 9.60 21.44 1.68
CA ARG A 135 9.46 22.26 0.50
C ARG A 135 10.66 22.22 -0.47
N LYS A 136 11.91 21.97 -0.03
CA LYS A 136 13.09 21.66 -0.86
C LYS A 136 12.91 20.46 -1.82
N GLY A 137 12.11 19.45 -1.49
CA GLY A 137 11.75 18.38 -2.44
C GLY A 137 10.77 18.88 -3.50
N TRP A 138 9.88 19.81 -3.13
CA TRP A 138 8.95 20.47 -4.04
C TRP A 138 9.64 21.54 -4.90
N ASP A 139 10.70 22.14 -4.38
CA ASP A 139 11.48 23.17 -5.06
C ASP A 139 12.48 22.60 -6.07
N LYS A 140 12.59 21.28 -6.19
CA LYS A 140 13.39 20.69 -7.27
C LYS A 140 12.82 21.14 -8.60
N VAL A 141 13.70 21.64 -9.47
CA VAL A 141 13.35 22.13 -10.83
C VAL A 141 12.47 21.13 -11.59
N LYS A 142 12.72 19.84 -11.40
CA LYS A 142 11.95 18.72 -11.93
C LYS A 142 10.46 18.85 -11.60
N ARG A 143 10.10 19.10 -10.33
CA ARG A 143 8.70 19.12 -9.89
C ARG A 143 7.92 20.37 -10.27
N LYS A 144 8.61 21.40 -10.77
CA LYS A 144 7.99 22.59 -11.34
C LYS A 144 7.57 22.39 -12.80
N LYS A 145 8.04 21.32 -13.44
CA LYS A 145 7.66 20.96 -14.81
C LYS A 145 6.43 20.09 -14.81
N ASP A 146 5.59 20.25 -15.82
CA ASP A 146 4.52 19.29 -16.09
C ASP A 146 5.13 17.89 -16.23
N ILE A 147 4.60 16.92 -15.49
CA ILE A 147 5.06 15.53 -15.49
C ILE A 147 5.01 14.90 -16.90
N LYS A 148 4.13 15.39 -17.76
CA LYS A 148 4.04 14.98 -19.17
C LYS A 148 5.33 15.25 -19.95
N THR A 149 6.13 16.20 -19.50
CA THR A 149 7.40 16.59 -20.13
C THR A 149 8.61 15.84 -19.57
N TRP A 150 8.42 15.02 -18.54
CA TRP A 150 9.52 14.28 -17.92
C TRP A 150 10.04 13.18 -18.83
N SER A 151 11.35 12.98 -18.82
CA SER A 151 11.98 11.85 -19.50
C SER A 151 11.58 10.52 -18.83
N PHE A 152 11.74 9.42 -19.57
CA PHE A 152 11.57 8.08 -19.02
C PHE A 152 12.44 7.86 -17.76
N LYS A 153 13.70 8.32 -17.81
CA LYS A 153 14.62 8.21 -16.67
C LYS A 153 14.10 8.93 -15.43
N GLU A 154 13.57 10.14 -15.57
CA GLU A 154 13.01 10.91 -14.45
C GLU A 154 11.80 10.22 -13.84
N LEU A 155 10.95 9.60 -14.65
CA LEU A 155 9.81 8.83 -14.17
C LEU A 155 10.25 7.56 -13.43
N ILE A 156 11.22 6.81 -13.97
CA ILE A 156 11.78 5.63 -13.30
C ILE A 156 12.45 6.00 -11.96
N GLU A 157 13.16 7.11 -11.89
CA GLU A 157 13.72 7.60 -10.63
C GLU A 157 12.62 7.81 -9.57
N ASP A 158 11.50 8.42 -9.97
CA ASP A 158 10.40 8.69 -9.06
C ASP A 158 9.57 7.45 -8.68
N LEU A 159 9.57 6.39 -9.48
CA LEU A 159 9.04 5.09 -9.03
C LEU A 159 9.76 4.55 -7.78
N GLY A 160 10.99 5.00 -7.53
CA GLY A 160 11.77 4.69 -6.32
C GLY A 160 11.62 5.70 -5.19
N SER A 161 10.76 6.70 -5.33
CA SER A 161 10.58 7.73 -4.31
C SER A 161 10.10 7.15 -2.98
N ASN A 162 10.62 7.67 -1.88
CA ASN A 162 10.12 7.35 -0.54
C ASN A 162 8.77 8.01 -0.23
N VAL A 163 8.30 8.89 -1.11
CA VAL A 163 6.99 9.54 -1.00
C VAL A 163 6.01 8.88 -1.95
N HIS A 164 5.00 8.22 -1.40
CA HIS A 164 4.06 7.37 -2.13
C HIS A 164 3.38 8.10 -3.30
N VAL A 165 2.86 9.31 -3.08
CA VAL A 165 2.14 10.07 -4.11
C VAL A 165 3.00 10.35 -5.35
N TRP A 166 4.30 10.46 -5.20
CA TRP A 166 5.19 10.69 -6.34
C TRP A 166 5.38 9.42 -7.18
N ARG A 167 5.40 8.25 -6.53
CA ARG A 167 5.39 6.97 -7.26
C ARG A 167 4.12 6.80 -8.06
N VAL A 168 2.96 7.10 -7.44
CA VAL A 168 1.65 7.05 -8.12
C VAL A 168 1.65 7.93 -9.36
N HIS A 169 2.01 9.21 -9.22
CA HIS A 169 2.02 10.14 -10.35
C HIS A 169 2.95 9.68 -11.49
N SER A 170 4.12 9.14 -11.16
CA SER A 170 5.05 8.63 -12.18
C SER A 170 4.53 7.37 -12.85
N GLN A 171 3.90 6.46 -12.11
CA GLN A 171 3.26 5.27 -12.68
C GLN A 171 2.10 5.65 -13.59
N ASP A 172 1.22 6.56 -13.16
CA ASP A 172 0.09 7.03 -13.96
C ASP A 172 0.55 7.65 -15.28
N GLU A 173 1.62 8.44 -15.26
CA GLU A 173 2.19 9.01 -16.47
C GLU A 173 2.79 7.94 -17.38
N LEU A 174 3.49 6.94 -16.85
CA LEU A 174 4.01 5.82 -17.62
C LEU A 174 2.86 5.01 -18.25
N VAL A 175 1.80 4.73 -17.49
CA VAL A 175 0.59 4.05 -18.00
C VAL A 175 -0.11 4.90 -19.08
N ARG A 176 -0.15 6.22 -18.93
CA ARG A 176 -0.70 7.14 -19.92
C ARG A 176 0.08 7.11 -21.24
N ARG A 177 1.42 6.99 -21.17
CA ARG A 177 2.28 6.85 -22.38
C ARG A 177 2.08 5.52 -23.08
N GLY A 178 1.62 4.52 -22.39
CA GLY A 178 1.19 3.25 -22.97
C GLY A 178 2.33 2.49 -23.64
N LYS A 179 2.03 1.94 -24.83
CA LYS A 179 2.97 1.10 -25.60
C LYS A 179 4.33 1.75 -25.88
N ALA A 180 4.38 3.06 -26.00
CA ALA A 180 5.64 3.78 -26.29
C ALA A 180 6.73 3.59 -25.22
N VAL A 181 6.37 3.27 -23.98
CA VAL A 181 7.32 3.06 -22.87
C VAL A 181 7.33 1.64 -22.33
N ARG A 182 6.40 0.79 -22.78
CA ARG A 182 6.23 -0.56 -22.26
C ARG A 182 7.50 -1.41 -22.35
N ASP A 183 8.10 -1.48 -23.53
CA ASP A 183 9.33 -2.27 -23.76
C ASP A 183 10.52 -1.69 -22.99
N GLN A 184 10.57 -0.38 -22.82
CA GLN A 184 11.57 0.27 -21.98
C GLN A 184 11.42 -0.13 -20.49
N LEU A 185 10.17 -0.24 -20.00
CA LEU A 185 9.88 -0.73 -18.64
C LEU A 185 10.36 -2.17 -18.46
N ILE A 186 10.03 -3.05 -19.40
CA ILE A 186 10.46 -4.45 -19.39
C ILE A 186 12.00 -4.54 -19.40
N ALA A 187 12.65 -3.81 -20.29
CA ALA A 187 14.09 -3.77 -20.37
C ALA A 187 14.74 -3.24 -19.07
N ALA A 188 14.13 -2.23 -18.45
CA ALA A 188 14.59 -1.70 -17.17
C ALA A 188 14.49 -2.74 -16.05
N ILE A 189 13.37 -3.48 -15.95
CA ILE A 189 13.20 -4.58 -14.99
C ILE A 189 14.26 -5.66 -15.22
N LEU A 190 14.41 -6.13 -16.46
CA LEU A 190 15.37 -7.19 -16.82
C LEU A 190 16.84 -6.78 -16.62
N SER A 191 17.13 -5.50 -16.64
CA SER A 191 18.48 -5.00 -16.39
C SER A 191 19.00 -5.32 -14.98
N GLY A 192 18.10 -5.57 -14.01
CA GLY A 192 18.44 -5.78 -12.60
C GLY A 192 19.06 -4.57 -11.90
N LYS A 193 18.97 -3.39 -12.52
CA LYS A 193 19.51 -2.12 -11.98
C LYS A 193 18.52 -1.32 -11.16
N LEU A 194 17.22 -1.62 -11.28
CA LEU A 194 16.18 -0.99 -10.48
C LEU A 194 16.27 -1.49 -9.03
N ASN A 195 15.96 -0.63 -8.08
CA ASN A 195 15.69 -1.12 -6.73
C ASN A 195 14.33 -1.83 -6.67
N GLU A 196 14.05 -2.55 -5.59
CA GLU A 196 12.81 -3.34 -5.45
C GLU A 196 11.55 -2.48 -5.60
N THR A 197 11.54 -1.27 -5.05
CA THR A 197 10.40 -0.35 -5.16
C THR A 197 10.18 0.06 -6.61
N GLN A 198 11.23 0.49 -7.31
CA GLN A 198 11.15 0.85 -8.73
C GLN A 198 10.64 -0.32 -9.57
N ALA A 199 11.19 -1.51 -9.35
CA ALA A 199 10.81 -2.69 -10.10
C ALA A 199 9.36 -3.10 -9.86
N THR A 200 8.89 -3.02 -8.60
CA THR A 200 7.49 -3.27 -8.24
C THR A 200 6.56 -2.33 -9.00
N TRP A 201 6.81 -1.03 -8.94
CA TRP A 201 5.96 -0.04 -9.61
C TRP A 201 6.06 -0.13 -11.13
N ALA A 202 7.22 -0.47 -11.67
CA ALA A 202 7.44 -0.66 -13.09
C ALA A 202 6.65 -1.87 -13.65
N ILE A 203 6.67 -3.02 -12.97
CA ILE A 203 5.93 -4.20 -13.44
C ILE A 203 4.40 -3.98 -13.36
N TRP A 204 3.92 -3.29 -12.35
CA TRP A 204 2.51 -2.89 -12.27
C TRP A 204 2.15 -1.91 -13.39
N ALA A 205 3.03 -0.97 -13.75
CA ALA A 205 2.81 -0.10 -14.91
C ALA A 205 2.68 -0.92 -16.21
N VAL A 206 3.51 -1.94 -16.42
CA VAL A 206 3.38 -2.86 -17.57
C VAL A 206 2.02 -3.55 -17.55
N GLY A 207 1.60 -4.13 -16.42
CA GLY A 207 0.30 -4.79 -16.29
C GLY A 207 -0.88 -3.87 -16.61
N HIS A 208 -0.86 -2.64 -16.11
CA HIS A 208 -1.91 -1.64 -16.42
C HIS A 208 -1.91 -1.21 -17.89
N ILE A 209 -0.74 -1.09 -18.51
CA ILE A 209 -0.62 -0.81 -19.95
C ILE A 209 -1.24 -1.95 -20.76
N ASP A 210 -0.94 -3.19 -20.40
CA ASP A 210 -1.42 -4.38 -21.11
C ASP A 210 -2.95 -4.51 -20.95
N LYS A 211 -3.48 -4.36 -19.75
CA LYS A 211 -4.94 -4.35 -19.49
C LYS A 211 -5.65 -3.29 -20.32
N LYS A 212 -5.13 -2.06 -20.36
CA LYS A 212 -5.73 -0.94 -21.08
C LYS A 212 -5.77 -1.14 -22.60
N ASN A 213 -4.80 -1.89 -23.12
CA ASN A 213 -4.70 -2.11 -24.57
C ASN A 213 -5.43 -3.38 -25.06
N ASN A 214 -6.09 -4.13 -24.17
CA ASN A 214 -6.75 -5.42 -24.48
C ASN A 214 -5.85 -6.39 -25.26
N ASN A 215 -4.57 -6.43 -24.93
CA ASN A 215 -3.56 -7.09 -25.73
C ASN A 215 -3.20 -8.45 -25.13
N ASN A 216 -4.00 -9.47 -25.48
CA ASN A 216 -3.77 -10.85 -25.01
C ASN A 216 -2.41 -11.41 -25.47
N GLU A 217 -1.87 -10.97 -26.60
CA GLU A 217 -0.57 -11.41 -27.11
C GLU A 217 0.60 -10.88 -26.28
N GLU A 218 0.47 -9.71 -25.64
CA GLU A 218 1.51 -9.08 -24.83
C GLU A 218 1.49 -9.55 -23.35
N GLN A 219 0.42 -10.22 -22.91
CA GLN A 219 0.32 -10.85 -21.58
C GLN A 219 1.45 -11.84 -21.32
N TRP A 220 1.96 -12.45 -22.37
CA TRP A 220 3.06 -13.40 -22.31
C TRP A 220 4.31 -12.92 -21.53
N ASN A 221 4.59 -11.61 -21.52
CA ASN A 221 5.71 -11.09 -20.74
C ASN A 221 5.43 -11.12 -19.23
N ILE A 222 4.19 -10.85 -18.81
CA ILE A 222 3.82 -10.95 -17.37
C ILE A 222 3.86 -12.41 -16.92
N GLU A 223 3.39 -13.35 -17.75
CA GLU A 223 3.50 -14.78 -17.47
C GLU A 223 4.93 -15.25 -17.32
N LYS A 224 5.84 -14.76 -18.18
CA LYS A 224 7.27 -15.05 -18.05
C LYS A 224 7.85 -14.54 -16.73
N PHE A 225 7.46 -13.37 -16.29
CA PHE A 225 7.89 -12.83 -15.01
C PHE A 225 7.35 -13.65 -13.83
N ALA A 226 6.15 -14.18 -13.90
CA ALA A 226 5.58 -15.06 -12.88
C ALA A 226 6.34 -16.41 -12.81
N ASP A 227 6.87 -16.87 -13.93
CA ASP A 227 7.66 -18.09 -14.01
C ASP A 227 9.13 -17.86 -13.56
N ASN A 228 9.81 -18.91 -13.15
CA ASN A 228 11.23 -18.83 -12.77
C ASN A 228 12.19 -18.89 -13.98
N GLN A 229 11.68 -18.88 -15.20
CA GLN A 229 12.42 -19.13 -16.45
C GLN A 229 13.04 -17.87 -17.09
N TRP A 230 13.03 -16.74 -16.42
CA TRP A 230 13.63 -15.51 -16.92
C TRP A 230 14.97 -15.20 -16.23
N SER A 231 15.86 -14.53 -16.95
CA SER A 231 17.18 -14.17 -16.47
C SER A 231 17.33 -12.65 -16.37
N LEU A 232 18.07 -12.23 -15.38
CA LEU A 232 18.50 -10.83 -15.24
C LEU A 232 19.77 -10.61 -16.03
N ASN A 233 19.84 -9.50 -16.72
CA ASN A 233 21.05 -9.05 -17.43
C ASN A 233 22.10 -8.42 -16.47
N GLY A 234 21.84 -8.43 -15.15
CA GLY A 234 22.64 -7.79 -14.11
C GLY A 234 22.68 -8.59 -12.80
N LYS A 235 23.31 -7.99 -11.78
CA LYS A 235 23.53 -8.60 -10.44
C LYS A 235 22.36 -8.31 -9.47
N ALA A 236 21.11 -8.52 -9.86
CA ALA A 236 20.03 -8.45 -8.88
C ALA A 236 20.03 -9.70 -7.98
N ASN A 237 19.66 -9.51 -6.74
CA ASN A 237 19.59 -10.60 -5.76
C ASN A 237 18.31 -11.44 -5.92
N ASN A 238 18.27 -12.58 -5.25
CA ASN A 238 17.11 -13.49 -5.29
C ASN A 238 15.82 -12.82 -4.78
N THR A 239 15.92 -11.90 -3.81
CA THR A 239 14.77 -11.17 -3.27
C THR A 239 14.12 -10.31 -4.34
N TYR A 240 14.91 -9.60 -5.16
CA TYR A 240 14.41 -8.84 -6.29
C TYR A 240 13.60 -9.71 -7.26
N LYS A 241 14.20 -10.85 -7.66
CA LYS A 241 13.56 -11.79 -8.60
C LYS A 241 12.26 -12.35 -8.03
N LEU A 242 12.28 -12.75 -6.77
CA LEU A 242 11.12 -13.26 -6.07
C LEU A 242 10.01 -12.24 -5.98
N ASN A 243 10.33 -10.99 -5.62
CA ASN A 243 9.33 -9.92 -5.57
C ASN A 243 8.66 -9.71 -6.93
N ILE A 244 9.43 -9.66 -8.01
CA ILE A 244 8.88 -9.52 -9.37
C ILE A 244 7.95 -10.70 -9.72
N ARG A 245 8.31 -11.92 -9.38
CA ARG A 245 7.47 -13.12 -9.57
C ARG A 245 6.14 -12.98 -8.86
N ILE A 246 6.16 -12.59 -7.58
CA ILE A 246 4.94 -12.39 -6.77
C ILE A 246 4.05 -11.32 -7.40
N GLN A 247 4.62 -10.17 -7.79
CA GLN A 247 3.84 -9.09 -8.39
C GLN A 247 3.27 -9.49 -9.76
N ALA A 248 4.05 -10.17 -10.60
CA ALA A 248 3.57 -10.68 -11.88
C ALA A 248 2.39 -11.65 -11.70
N THR A 249 2.49 -12.57 -10.73
CA THR A 249 1.39 -13.49 -10.41
C THR A 249 0.12 -12.74 -10.01
N ARG A 250 0.23 -11.69 -9.21
CA ARG A 250 -0.92 -10.85 -8.83
C ARG A 250 -1.51 -10.07 -10.02
N ILE A 251 -0.64 -9.58 -10.91
CA ILE A 251 -1.06 -8.83 -12.11
C ILE A 251 -1.86 -9.74 -13.05
N LEU A 252 -1.50 -11.02 -13.18
CA LEU A 252 -2.30 -11.97 -13.97
C LEU A 252 -3.75 -12.05 -13.49
N GLY A 253 -4.00 -11.98 -12.16
CA GLY A 253 -5.35 -11.90 -11.62
C GLY A 253 -6.02 -10.54 -11.87
N GLU A 254 -5.28 -9.44 -11.76
CA GLU A 254 -5.82 -8.09 -12.00
C GLU A 254 -6.17 -7.81 -13.46
N THR A 255 -5.53 -8.48 -14.39
CA THR A 255 -5.87 -8.35 -15.81
C THR A 255 -7.15 -9.07 -16.18
N GLU A 256 -7.69 -9.93 -15.30
CA GLU A 256 -8.95 -10.69 -15.48
C GLU A 256 -8.96 -11.56 -16.74
N ILE A 257 -7.79 -12.00 -17.21
CA ILE A 257 -7.66 -12.79 -18.42
C ILE A 257 -7.68 -14.27 -18.07
N SER A 258 -8.75 -14.95 -18.43
CA SER A 258 -8.94 -16.40 -18.19
C SER A 258 -7.84 -17.27 -18.82
N ALA A 259 -7.17 -16.80 -19.88
CA ALA A 259 -6.02 -17.49 -20.46
C ALA A 259 -4.85 -17.72 -19.49
N ALA A 260 -4.75 -16.91 -18.41
CA ALA A 260 -3.75 -17.10 -17.36
C ALA A 260 -4.05 -18.26 -16.40
N THR A 261 -5.27 -18.81 -16.41
CA THR A 261 -5.69 -19.88 -15.49
C THR A 261 -4.73 -21.07 -15.45
N PRO A 262 -4.27 -21.66 -16.59
CA PRO A 262 -3.34 -22.80 -16.54
C PRO A 262 -2.01 -22.47 -15.87
N LYS A 263 -1.51 -21.25 -16.07
CA LYS A 263 -0.29 -20.77 -15.43
C LYS A 263 -0.47 -20.62 -13.91
N LEU A 264 -1.56 -20.01 -13.50
CA LEU A 264 -1.86 -19.80 -12.09
C LEU A 264 -2.06 -21.12 -11.33
N ILE A 265 -2.72 -22.10 -11.95
CA ILE A 265 -2.87 -23.44 -11.40
C ILE A 265 -1.49 -24.09 -11.17
N LYS A 266 -0.58 -23.98 -12.13
CA LYS A 266 0.78 -24.49 -11.96
C LYS A 266 1.50 -23.84 -10.78
N LEU A 267 1.29 -22.54 -10.55
CA LEU A 267 1.90 -21.80 -9.47
C LEU A 267 1.33 -22.13 -8.07
N LEU A 268 0.23 -22.86 -7.97
CA LEU A 268 -0.26 -23.39 -6.67
C LEU A 268 0.71 -24.41 -6.05
N SER A 269 1.60 -25.00 -6.83
CA SER A 269 2.65 -25.93 -6.36
C SER A 269 4.04 -25.28 -6.31
N ASP A 270 4.13 -23.95 -6.33
CA ASP A 270 5.43 -23.26 -6.24
C ASP A 270 6.05 -23.45 -4.85
N GLU A 271 7.38 -23.52 -4.77
CA GLU A 271 8.11 -23.67 -3.51
C GLU A 271 7.89 -22.48 -2.56
N GLU A 272 7.68 -21.28 -3.12
CA GLU A 272 7.54 -20.06 -2.35
C GLU A 272 6.05 -19.84 -1.93
N PRO A 273 5.75 -19.85 -0.63
CA PRO A 273 4.37 -19.71 -0.13
C PRO A 273 3.66 -18.45 -0.61
N ARG A 274 4.40 -17.34 -0.74
CA ARG A 274 3.83 -16.07 -1.20
C ARG A 274 3.40 -16.09 -2.67
N ILE A 275 4.04 -16.94 -3.50
CA ILE A 275 3.59 -17.16 -4.88
C ILE A 275 2.34 -18.01 -4.89
N ARG A 276 2.26 -19.07 -4.08
CA ARG A 276 1.04 -19.89 -3.95
C ARG A 276 -0.16 -19.03 -3.50
N LEU A 277 0.04 -18.20 -2.48
CA LEU A 277 -0.98 -17.25 -2.02
C LEU A 277 -1.39 -16.25 -3.11
N ALA A 278 -0.44 -15.72 -3.87
CA ALA A 278 -0.74 -14.81 -4.97
C ALA A 278 -1.49 -15.52 -6.10
N ALA A 279 -1.16 -16.78 -6.40
CA ALA A 279 -1.81 -17.58 -7.43
C ALA A 279 -3.28 -17.87 -7.07
N ILE A 280 -3.56 -18.30 -5.82
CA ILE A 280 -4.94 -18.58 -5.40
C ILE A 280 -5.79 -17.29 -5.39
N GLY A 281 -5.25 -16.16 -4.90
CA GLY A 281 -5.96 -14.88 -4.95
C GLY A 281 -6.19 -14.36 -6.36
N SER A 282 -5.32 -14.71 -7.32
CA SER A 282 -5.49 -14.38 -8.73
C SER A 282 -6.55 -15.27 -9.40
N LEU A 283 -6.57 -16.56 -9.07
CA LEU A 283 -7.61 -17.49 -9.53
C LEU A 283 -8.99 -17.11 -9.01
N ASP A 284 -9.08 -16.65 -7.77
CA ASP A 284 -10.34 -16.17 -7.19
C ASP A 284 -10.94 -15.01 -8.02
N ARG A 285 -10.11 -14.12 -8.54
CA ARG A 285 -10.53 -12.97 -9.35
C ARG A 285 -10.96 -13.34 -10.77
N ILE A 286 -10.20 -14.21 -11.44
CA ILE A 286 -10.48 -14.56 -12.85
C ILE A 286 -11.48 -15.71 -13.01
N GLY A 287 -11.85 -16.34 -11.91
CA GLY A 287 -12.70 -17.52 -11.89
C GLY A 287 -11.91 -18.83 -12.03
N TRP A 288 -12.35 -19.83 -11.32
CA TRP A 288 -11.64 -21.12 -11.19
C TRP A 288 -11.94 -22.07 -12.37
N GLY A 289 -12.98 -21.79 -13.13
CA GLY A 289 -13.43 -22.68 -14.19
C GLY A 289 -13.71 -24.09 -13.67
N ASN A 290 -13.31 -25.10 -14.42
CA ASN A 290 -13.49 -26.52 -14.05
C ASN A 290 -12.32 -27.07 -13.19
N ASN A 291 -11.57 -26.21 -12.48
CA ASN A 291 -10.37 -26.59 -11.75
C ASN A 291 -10.56 -26.67 -10.23
N SER A 292 -11.81 -26.75 -9.75
CA SER A 292 -12.13 -26.76 -8.32
C SER A 292 -11.39 -27.87 -7.56
N ASP A 293 -11.33 -29.09 -8.13
CA ASP A 293 -10.66 -30.22 -7.47
C ASP A 293 -9.15 -29.98 -7.32
N THR A 294 -8.49 -29.46 -8.34
CA THR A 294 -7.06 -29.12 -8.29
C THR A 294 -6.75 -28.05 -7.23
N ILE A 295 -7.65 -27.09 -7.06
CA ILE A 295 -7.51 -26.06 -6.04
C ILE A 295 -7.73 -26.63 -4.64
N LEU A 296 -8.74 -27.46 -4.47
CA LEU A 296 -9.01 -28.14 -3.20
C LEU A 296 -7.82 -29.04 -2.80
N ASP A 297 -7.24 -29.77 -3.74
CA ASP A 297 -6.03 -30.56 -3.52
C ASP A 297 -4.86 -29.67 -3.08
N ALA A 298 -4.62 -28.57 -3.77
CA ALA A 298 -3.55 -27.64 -3.40
C ALA A 298 -3.74 -27.08 -1.97
N ILE A 299 -4.96 -26.75 -1.58
CA ILE A 299 -5.30 -26.30 -0.21
C ILE A 299 -5.08 -27.42 0.81
N ALA A 300 -5.45 -28.65 0.48
CA ALA A 300 -5.30 -29.81 1.37
C ALA A 300 -3.82 -30.12 1.66
N TYR A 301 -2.94 -29.90 0.70
CA TYR A 301 -1.48 -30.10 0.83
C TYR A 301 -0.71 -28.85 1.27
N GLU A 302 -1.38 -27.72 1.52
CA GLU A 302 -0.70 -26.51 1.98
C GLU A 302 -0.10 -26.68 3.38
N THR A 303 1.18 -26.44 3.49
CA THR A 303 1.95 -26.59 4.75
C THR A 303 2.21 -25.27 5.44
N ASP A 304 2.04 -24.15 4.74
CA ASP A 304 2.19 -22.80 5.30
C ASP A 304 0.85 -22.35 5.89
N ARG A 305 0.80 -22.23 7.22
CA ARG A 305 -0.42 -21.92 7.99
C ARG A 305 -0.31 -20.59 8.71
#